data_8c2494da07e8bebec75edc68cb379f10
#
_entry.id   8c2494da07e8bebec75edc68cb379f10
#
_cell.length_a   1.000
_cell.length_b   1.000
_cell.length_c   1.000
_cell.angle_alpha   90.00
_cell.angle_beta   90.00
_cell.angle_gamma   90.00
#
_symmetry.space_group_name_H-M   'P 1'
#
loop_
_entity.id
_entity.type
_entity.pdbx_description
1 polymer ?
#
loop_
_entity_poly.entity_id
_entity_poly.type
_entity_poly.pdbx_seq_one_letter_code
_entity_poly.pdbx_strand_id
1 'polypeptide(L)'
;LHRPVPLFIFPILRYDKSNETPSLAEWSCLMEYRDFEYVLTIYQEKSLSKAAEKLYITQPALSIFLTRLETQLQTRLFERTKRGLVPTYAGQKYIEFARQSIALGRSFDQELCEIQAERKGILRLGTSPHIGSIVLPEVLFSFQNRYPNIQLAITEGTSLTLEMLIDNNELDLALMHLPLLCEHAVYTRVSDDRYVMAIAKDNPLTRKAYSKPGFAHLFLDPALAAEQQFILAHPQQRVRQISDRILRHAGIVPKIRLETSSVQSALCFASNDLGITFAPESYIPLFNAQKELAYFYLEDKYEAFWTFCVVYPQNVTPSTPARFFLQETQRLFGR
;
A
#
# COMPACT_ATOMS: atom_id res chain seq x y z
N LEU A 1 -35.05 28.11 10.95
CA LEU A 1 -34.71 28.51 12.32
C LEU A 1 -33.36 27.83 12.69
N HIS A 2 -32.26 28.55 12.39
CA HIS A 2 -30.91 28.15 12.77
C HIS A 2 -30.74 28.37 14.28
N ARG A 3 -30.43 27.31 15.01
CA ARG A 3 -29.87 27.44 16.37
C ARG A 3 -28.34 27.48 16.23
N PRO A 4 -27.63 28.42 16.86
CA PRO A 4 -26.18 28.46 16.87
C PRO A 4 -25.64 27.40 17.81
N VAL A 5 -24.60 26.72 17.38
CA VAL A 5 -23.77 25.78 18.17
C VAL A 5 -23.07 26.60 19.26
N PRO A 6 -23.05 26.18 20.53
CA PRO A 6 -22.39 26.94 21.59
C PRO A 6 -20.86 26.91 21.37
N LEU A 7 -20.29 28.11 21.28
CA LEU A 7 -18.86 28.34 21.40
C LEU A 7 -18.42 27.90 22.81
N PHE A 8 -17.68 26.82 22.92
CA PHE A 8 -16.96 26.52 24.17
C PHE A 8 -15.81 27.53 24.30
N ILE A 9 -16.03 28.53 25.15
CA ILE A 9 -15.01 29.46 25.60
C ILE A 9 -14.15 28.70 26.62
N PHE A 10 -12.97 28.23 26.21
CA PHE A 10 -11.97 27.76 27.14
C PHE A 10 -11.28 28.96 27.81
N PRO A 11 -11.02 28.90 29.13
CA PRO A 11 -10.41 30.01 29.83
C PRO A 11 -9.00 30.28 29.34
N ILE A 12 -8.73 31.55 29.02
CA ILE A 12 -7.38 32.04 28.72
C ILE A 12 -6.55 31.93 30.02
N LEU A 13 -5.76 30.86 30.11
CA LEU A 13 -4.76 30.73 31.16
C LEU A 13 -3.64 31.76 30.88
N ARG A 14 -3.48 32.71 31.78
CA ARG A 14 -2.36 33.64 31.81
C ARG A 14 -1.07 32.86 32.02
N TYR A 15 -0.15 33.00 31.07
CA TYR A 15 1.19 32.42 31.13
C TYR A 15 1.99 33.16 32.22
N ASP A 16 2.38 32.45 33.29
CA ASP A 16 3.34 32.94 34.28
C ASP A 16 4.75 32.54 33.87
N LYS A 17 5.67 33.52 33.85
CA LYS A 17 7.06 33.37 33.46
C LYS A 17 7.94 32.79 34.56
N SER A 18 7.67 31.61 35.06
CA SER A 18 8.59 30.84 35.84
C SER A 18 9.17 29.69 35.05
N ASN A 19 10.46 29.52 35.09
CA ASN A 19 11.40 28.71 34.30
C ASN A 19 11.18 27.18 34.41
N GLU A 20 9.96 26.70 34.30
CA GLU A 20 9.64 25.25 34.29
C GLU A 20 9.22 24.82 32.92
N THR A 21 9.81 23.72 32.44
CA THR A 21 9.37 23.05 31.21
C THR A 21 7.87 22.76 31.28
N PRO A 22 7.06 23.13 30.26
CA PRO A 22 5.62 22.90 30.29
C PRO A 22 5.29 21.45 30.56
N SER A 23 4.30 21.18 31.38
CA SER A 23 3.83 19.81 31.63
C SER A 23 3.22 19.20 30.36
N LEU A 24 3.20 17.87 30.26
CA LEU A 24 2.58 17.17 29.11
C LEU A 24 1.12 17.61 28.86
N ALA A 25 0.41 18.05 29.91
CA ALA A 25 -0.96 18.56 29.79
C ALA A 25 -1.04 19.94 29.13
N GLU A 26 -0.02 20.79 29.27
CA GLU A 26 0.03 22.11 28.61
C GLU A 26 0.40 21.98 27.12
N TRP A 27 1.16 20.97 26.74
CA TRP A 27 1.46 20.69 25.35
C TRP A 27 0.23 20.22 24.54
N SER A 28 -0.65 19.44 25.17
CA SER A 28 -1.85 18.91 24.50
C SER A 28 -2.92 19.98 24.22
N CYS A 29 -2.90 21.10 24.94
CA CYS A 29 -3.84 22.22 24.79
C CYS A 29 -3.43 23.21 23.65
N LEU A 30 -2.24 23.08 23.08
CA LEU A 30 -1.65 24.05 22.15
C LEU A 30 -1.63 23.59 20.68
N MET A 31 -1.97 22.32 20.39
CA MET A 31 -1.93 21.77 19.04
C MET A 31 -3.33 21.53 18.49
N GLU A 32 -3.68 22.26 17.43
CA GLU A 32 -4.91 22.04 16.69
C GLU A 32 -4.71 20.96 15.61
N TYR A 33 -5.76 20.23 15.27
CA TYR A 33 -5.75 19.25 14.18
C TYR A 33 -5.25 19.83 12.85
N ARG A 34 -5.58 21.10 12.60
CA ARG A 34 -5.11 21.87 11.45
C ARG A 34 -3.59 22.03 11.42
N ASP A 35 -2.94 22.11 12.56
CA ASP A 35 -1.49 22.26 12.66
C ASP A 35 -0.76 21.01 12.15
N PHE A 36 -1.32 19.84 12.39
CA PHE A 36 -0.81 18.58 11.84
C PHE A 36 -0.90 18.55 10.31
N GLU A 37 -2.05 18.95 9.76
CA GLU A 37 -2.27 18.99 8.31
C GLU A 37 -1.28 19.96 7.63
N TYR A 38 -1.05 21.11 8.20
CA TYR A 38 -0.11 22.09 7.66
C TYR A 38 1.31 21.56 7.63
N VAL A 39 1.79 20.97 8.74
CA VAL A 39 3.15 20.41 8.82
C VAL A 39 3.32 19.23 7.85
N LEU A 40 2.33 18.35 7.72
CA LEU A 40 2.38 17.23 6.79
C LEU A 40 2.41 17.70 5.34
N THR A 41 1.63 18.74 5.00
CA THR A 41 1.64 19.31 3.64
C THR A 41 2.98 19.97 3.32
N ILE A 42 3.59 20.70 4.28
CA ILE A 42 4.94 21.26 4.12
C ILE A 42 5.97 20.15 3.87
N TYR A 43 5.87 19.04 4.61
CA TYR A 43 6.74 17.88 4.43
C TYR A 43 6.62 17.25 3.05
N GLN A 44 5.38 17.04 2.58
CA GLN A 44 5.11 16.45 1.26
C GLN A 44 5.62 17.32 0.11
N GLU A 45 5.31 18.61 0.16
CA GLU A 45 5.63 19.53 -0.93
C GLU A 45 7.08 20.05 -0.90
N LYS A 46 7.81 19.91 0.21
CA LYS A 46 9.18 20.39 0.42
C LYS A 46 9.36 21.88 0.08
N SER A 47 8.25 22.63 -0.01
CA SER A 47 8.20 24.03 -0.42
C SER A 47 7.00 24.72 0.24
N LEU A 48 7.27 25.84 0.96
CA LEU A 48 6.20 26.62 1.58
C LEU A 48 5.22 27.20 0.56
N SER A 49 5.70 27.60 -0.61
CA SER A 49 4.81 28.15 -1.65
C SER A 49 3.86 27.10 -2.22
N LYS A 50 4.36 25.91 -2.57
CA LYS A 50 3.53 24.81 -3.05
C LYS A 50 2.59 24.27 -1.96
N ALA A 51 3.07 24.17 -0.72
CA ALA A 51 2.23 23.75 0.41
C ALA A 51 1.10 24.74 0.67
N ALA A 52 1.37 26.05 0.61
CA ALA A 52 0.36 27.08 0.79
C ALA A 52 -0.70 27.06 -0.32
N GLU A 53 -0.27 26.85 -1.57
CA GLU A 53 -1.19 26.67 -2.71
C GLU A 53 -2.13 25.48 -2.50
N LYS A 54 -1.58 24.33 -2.09
CA LYS A 54 -2.35 23.10 -1.82
C LYS A 54 -3.32 23.26 -0.64
N LEU A 55 -2.95 24.08 0.35
CA LEU A 55 -3.77 24.39 1.53
C LEU A 55 -4.75 25.55 1.31
N TYR A 56 -4.77 26.16 0.11
CA TYR A 56 -5.60 27.32 -0.24
C TYR A 56 -5.37 28.51 0.70
N ILE A 57 -4.12 28.73 1.15
CA ILE A 57 -3.72 29.88 1.97
C ILE A 57 -2.54 30.61 1.33
N THR A 58 -2.20 31.79 1.88
CA THR A 58 -1.03 32.55 1.39
C THR A 58 0.27 31.97 1.98
N GLN A 59 1.36 32.01 1.21
CA GLN A 59 2.66 31.58 1.68
C GLN A 59 3.15 32.33 2.94
N PRO A 60 2.96 33.68 3.08
CA PRO A 60 3.27 34.37 4.32
C PRO A 60 2.49 33.83 5.53
N ALA A 61 1.21 33.49 5.38
CA ALA A 61 0.41 32.93 6.47
C ALA A 61 0.96 31.56 6.92
N LEU A 62 1.30 30.68 5.97
CA LEU A 62 1.92 29.40 6.30
C LEU A 62 3.31 29.54 6.94
N SER A 63 4.11 30.53 6.50
CA SER A 63 5.42 30.83 7.10
C SER A 63 5.29 31.35 8.54
N ILE A 64 4.33 32.23 8.80
CA ILE A 64 4.04 32.74 10.16
C ILE A 64 3.57 31.58 11.05
N PHE A 65 2.68 30.73 10.54
CA PHE A 65 2.25 29.54 11.25
C PHE A 65 3.42 28.65 11.65
N LEU A 66 4.29 28.27 10.70
CA LEU A 66 5.44 27.42 10.98
C LEU A 66 6.37 28.06 12.01
N THR A 67 6.67 29.34 11.88
CA THR A 67 7.53 30.06 12.84
C THR A 67 6.91 30.07 14.24
N ARG A 68 5.58 30.32 14.35
CA ARG A 68 4.86 30.26 15.62
C ARG A 68 4.95 28.88 16.25
N LEU A 69 4.69 27.83 15.48
CA LEU A 69 4.74 26.45 15.97
C LEU A 69 6.16 26.07 16.44
N GLU A 70 7.18 26.38 15.67
CA GLU A 70 8.59 26.12 16.03
C GLU A 70 9.02 26.91 17.27
N THR A 71 8.51 28.14 17.44
CA THR A 71 8.75 28.96 18.64
C THR A 71 8.06 28.34 19.87
N GLN A 72 6.82 27.88 19.73
CA GLN A 72 6.09 27.18 20.80
C GLN A 72 6.80 25.89 21.23
N LEU A 73 7.30 25.12 20.25
CA LEU A 73 8.03 23.87 20.48
C LEU A 73 9.49 24.09 20.92
N GLN A 74 9.96 25.35 20.93
CA GLN A 74 11.34 25.73 21.19
C GLN A 74 12.37 24.95 20.35
N THR A 75 11.95 24.49 19.17
CA THR A 75 12.80 23.74 18.27
C THR A 75 12.36 23.93 16.81
N ARG A 76 13.32 23.81 15.88
CA ARG A 76 13.01 23.84 14.45
C ARG A 76 12.52 22.49 13.98
N LEU A 77 11.45 22.49 13.20
CA LEU A 77 10.91 21.30 12.54
C LEU A 77 11.49 21.12 11.13
N PHE A 78 11.86 22.23 10.45
CA PHE A 78 12.38 22.17 9.10
C PHE A 78 13.64 23.00 8.93
N GLU A 79 14.50 22.53 8.04
CA GLU A 79 15.71 23.22 7.57
C GLU A 79 15.64 23.50 6.07
N ARG A 80 16.18 24.65 5.64
CA ARG A 80 16.30 24.99 4.22
C ARG A 80 17.57 24.40 3.65
N THR A 81 17.42 23.59 2.60
CA THR A 81 18.55 23.00 1.87
C THR A 81 18.45 23.36 0.38
N LYS A 82 19.48 23.02 -0.40
CA LYS A 82 19.46 23.15 -1.86
C LYS A 82 18.34 22.29 -2.52
N ARG A 83 17.81 21.30 -1.81
CA ARG A 83 16.74 20.40 -2.26
C ARG A 83 15.35 20.81 -1.76
N GLY A 84 15.22 21.97 -1.12
CA GLY A 84 14.00 22.47 -0.50
C GLY A 84 14.00 22.36 1.02
N LEU A 85 12.81 22.32 1.62
CA LEU A 85 12.61 22.11 3.05
C LEU A 85 12.78 20.63 3.40
N VAL A 86 13.63 20.35 4.37
CA VAL A 86 13.89 19.00 4.87
C VAL A 86 13.58 18.98 6.37
N PRO A 87 12.89 17.96 6.90
CA PRO A 87 12.61 17.88 8.33
C PRO A 87 13.92 17.68 9.13
N THR A 88 14.01 18.35 10.28
CA THR A 88 15.01 18.04 11.32
C THR A 88 14.65 16.73 12.00
N TYR A 89 15.48 16.24 12.93
CA TYR A 89 15.13 15.10 13.76
C TYR A 89 13.83 15.36 14.57
N ALA A 90 13.68 16.56 15.16
CA ALA A 90 12.46 16.96 15.84
C ALA A 90 11.27 17.04 14.86
N GLY A 91 11.50 17.54 13.64
CA GLY A 91 10.51 17.55 12.58
C GLY A 91 10.03 16.16 12.18
N GLN A 92 10.93 15.19 12.07
CA GLN A 92 10.56 13.79 11.82
C GLN A 92 9.65 13.23 12.92
N LYS A 93 10.00 13.49 14.20
CA LYS A 93 9.18 13.07 15.34
C LYS A 93 7.82 13.75 15.36
N TYR A 94 7.76 15.04 15.02
CA TYR A 94 6.48 15.75 14.91
C TYR A 94 5.62 15.21 13.76
N ILE A 95 6.20 14.91 12.61
CA ILE A 95 5.51 14.31 11.45
C ILE A 95 4.92 12.96 11.81
N GLU A 96 5.69 12.10 12.49
CA GLU A 96 5.24 10.81 12.99
C GLU A 96 4.05 10.96 13.96
N PHE A 97 4.16 11.85 14.94
CA PHE A 97 3.10 12.17 15.87
C PHE A 97 1.84 12.73 15.18
N ALA A 98 2.01 13.68 14.23
CA ALA A 98 0.91 14.27 13.48
C ALA A 98 0.12 13.21 12.69
N ARG A 99 0.80 12.28 12.04
CA ARG A 99 0.18 11.16 11.30
C ARG A 99 -0.65 10.28 12.23
N GLN A 100 -0.08 9.89 13.37
CA GLN A 100 -0.78 9.06 14.35
C GLN A 100 -2.01 9.76 14.92
N SER A 101 -1.90 11.05 15.24
CA SER A 101 -3.00 11.85 15.77
C SER A 101 -4.15 11.99 14.77
N ILE A 102 -3.84 12.22 13.51
CA ILE A 102 -4.85 12.27 12.44
C ILE A 102 -5.53 10.91 12.25
N ALA A 103 -4.76 9.83 12.27
CA ALA A 103 -5.31 8.48 12.13
C ALA A 103 -6.22 8.11 13.30
N LEU A 104 -5.81 8.44 14.53
CA LEU A 104 -6.62 8.21 15.72
C LEU A 104 -7.94 9.01 15.70
N GLY A 105 -7.88 10.28 15.28
CA GLY A 105 -9.08 11.10 15.12
C GLY A 105 -10.05 10.49 14.10
N ARG A 106 -9.55 10.02 12.96
CA ARG A 106 -10.38 9.33 11.94
C ARG A 106 -11.01 8.04 12.47
N SER A 107 -10.25 7.25 13.27
CA SER A 107 -10.79 6.04 13.90
C SER A 107 -11.92 6.37 14.87
N PHE A 108 -11.77 7.43 15.68
CA PHE A 108 -12.79 7.90 16.60
C PHE A 108 -14.05 8.39 15.88
N ASP A 109 -13.90 9.17 14.80
CA ASP A 109 -15.04 9.63 13.98
C ASP A 109 -15.81 8.44 13.38
N GLN A 110 -15.10 7.39 12.96
CA GLN A 110 -15.73 6.17 12.46
C GLN A 110 -16.48 5.42 13.58
N GLU A 111 -15.91 5.32 14.78
CA GLU A 111 -16.57 4.69 15.91
C GLU A 111 -17.83 5.49 16.35
N LEU A 112 -17.75 6.82 16.34
CA LEU A 112 -18.90 7.66 16.62
C LEU A 112 -20.01 7.47 15.58
N CYS A 113 -19.67 7.38 14.29
CA CYS A 113 -20.64 7.09 13.24
C CYS A 113 -21.32 5.73 13.42
N GLU A 114 -20.59 4.73 13.92
CA GLU A 114 -21.15 3.42 14.25
C GLU A 114 -22.15 3.47 15.43
N ILE A 115 -21.81 4.23 16.47
CA ILE A 115 -22.64 4.42 17.67
C ILE A 115 -23.96 5.15 17.32
N GLN A 116 -23.91 6.14 16.42
CA GLN A 116 -25.08 6.92 16.01
C GLN A 116 -26.01 6.19 15.04
N ALA A 117 -25.79 4.90 14.78
CA ALA A 117 -26.55 4.04 13.86
C ALA A 117 -26.60 4.54 12.40
N GLU A 118 -25.88 5.58 12.06
CA GLU A 118 -25.85 6.10 10.68
C GLU A 118 -24.85 5.35 9.78
N ARG A 119 -23.94 4.53 10.32
CA ARG A 119 -22.96 3.69 9.60
C ARG A 119 -22.38 4.37 8.35
N LYS A 120 -22.14 5.68 8.44
CA LYS A 120 -21.56 6.47 7.38
C LYS A 120 -20.07 6.62 7.64
N GLY A 121 -19.26 6.52 6.61
CA GLY A 121 -17.82 6.66 6.72
C GLY A 121 -17.14 6.34 5.39
N ILE A 122 -15.84 6.42 5.37
CA ILE A 122 -15.02 6.08 4.19
C ILE A 122 -14.03 5.01 4.61
N LEU A 123 -14.01 3.89 3.89
CA LEU A 123 -12.95 2.89 3.98
C LEU A 123 -11.99 3.09 2.79
N ARG A 124 -10.73 3.40 3.10
CA ARG A 124 -9.67 3.66 2.13
C ARG A 124 -8.89 2.40 1.89
N LEU A 125 -9.03 1.85 0.68
CA LEU A 125 -8.40 0.60 0.27
C LEU A 125 -7.31 0.86 -0.75
N GLY A 126 -6.11 0.32 -0.50
CA GLY A 126 -5.04 0.27 -1.48
C GLY A 126 -4.95 -1.09 -2.15
N THR A 127 -4.66 -1.14 -3.44
CA THR A 127 -4.43 -2.40 -4.15
C THR A 127 -3.57 -2.19 -5.40
N SER A 128 -2.92 -3.25 -5.88
CA SER A 128 -2.45 -3.25 -7.26
C SER A 128 -3.64 -3.51 -8.21
N PRO A 129 -3.61 -2.99 -9.44
CA PRO A 129 -4.72 -3.20 -10.39
C PRO A 129 -5.12 -4.65 -10.55
N HIS A 130 -4.14 -5.56 -10.48
CA HIS A 130 -4.38 -6.98 -10.62
C HIS A 130 -5.08 -7.59 -9.40
N ILE A 131 -4.51 -7.41 -8.19
CA ILE A 131 -5.13 -7.92 -6.96
C ILE A 131 -6.55 -7.35 -6.85
N GLY A 132 -6.71 -6.06 -7.14
CA GLY A 132 -8.00 -5.39 -7.15
C GLY A 132 -9.02 -6.08 -8.06
N SER A 133 -8.63 -6.45 -9.27
CA SER A 133 -9.55 -7.10 -10.22
C SER A 133 -9.96 -8.52 -9.80
N ILE A 134 -9.16 -9.22 -8.99
CA ILE A 134 -9.48 -10.57 -8.49
C ILE A 134 -10.26 -10.50 -7.17
N VAL A 135 -9.74 -9.73 -6.21
CA VAL A 135 -10.21 -9.79 -4.82
C VAL A 135 -11.39 -8.88 -4.57
N LEU A 136 -11.34 -7.64 -5.08
CA LEU A 136 -12.36 -6.65 -4.76
C LEU A 136 -13.77 -7.05 -5.18
N PRO A 137 -14.05 -7.60 -6.38
CA PRO A 137 -15.41 -7.91 -6.78
C PRO A 137 -16.14 -8.83 -5.80
N GLU A 138 -15.45 -9.84 -5.28
CA GLU A 138 -16.04 -10.82 -4.36
C GLU A 138 -16.18 -10.26 -2.93
N VAL A 139 -15.14 -9.60 -2.42
CA VAL A 139 -15.17 -9.03 -1.06
C VAL A 139 -16.13 -7.86 -0.98
N LEU A 140 -16.18 -7.00 -2.00
CA LEU A 140 -17.03 -5.82 -2.02
C LEU A 140 -18.52 -6.18 -2.02
N PHE A 141 -18.90 -7.26 -2.68
CA PHE A 141 -20.29 -7.71 -2.66
C PHE A 141 -20.76 -8.00 -1.23
N SER A 142 -20.01 -8.78 -0.48
CA SER A 142 -20.30 -9.05 0.94
C SER A 142 -20.22 -7.80 1.80
N PHE A 143 -19.21 -6.95 1.56
CA PHE A 143 -18.98 -5.73 2.32
C PHE A 143 -20.13 -4.72 2.14
N GLN A 144 -20.56 -4.44 0.93
CA GLN A 144 -21.65 -3.50 0.65
C GLN A 144 -23.00 -3.96 1.20
N ASN A 145 -23.26 -5.27 1.21
CA ASN A 145 -24.46 -5.81 1.85
C ASN A 145 -24.46 -5.58 3.38
N ARG A 146 -23.29 -5.61 4.01
CA ARG A 146 -23.15 -5.38 5.47
C ARG A 146 -23.06 -3.91 5.84
N TYR A 147 -22.41 -3.10 5.01
CA TYR A 147 -22.11 -1.69 5.23
C TYR A 147 -22.53 -0.83 4.02
N PRO A 148 -23.84 -0.74 3.70
CA PRO A 148 -24.29 -0.06 2.48
C PRO A 148 -24.01 1.45 2.47
N ASN A 149 -23.82 2.06 3.63
CA ASN A 149 -23.59 3.50 3.76
C ASN A 149 -22.09 3.86 3.93
N ILE A 150 -21.17 2.87 3.91
CA ILE A 150 -19.73 3.12 3.90
C ILE A 150 -19.28 3.38 2.47
N GLN A 151 -18.74 4.56 2.23
CA GLN A 151 -18.10 4.90 0.96
C GLN A 151 -16.76 4.17 0.86
N LEU A 152 -16.48 3.60 -0.30
CA LEU A 152 -15.18 2.97 -0.58
C LEU A 152 -14.32 3.92 -1.41
N ALA A 153 -13.14 4.23 -0.94
CA ALA A 153 -12.13 4.97 -1.66
C ALA A 153 -11.01 4.01 -2.04
N ILE A 154 -10.97 3.59 -3.31
CA ILE A 154 -9.99 2.63 -3.81
C ILE A 154 -8.85 3.39 -4.49
N THR A 155 -7.61 3.11 -4.06
CA THR A 155 -6.40 3.64 -4.66
C THR A 155 -5.61 2.48 -5.29
N GLU A 156 -5.42 2.55 -6.60
CA GLU A 156 -4.56 1.61 -7.32
C GLU A 156 -3.14 2.15 -7.44
N GLY A 157 -2.16 1.30 -7.17
CA GLY A 157 -0.76 1.73 -7.23
C GLY A 157 0.25 0.60 -7.21
N THR A 158 1.53 0.97 -7.31
CA THR A 158 2.64 0.04 -7.11
C THR A 158 2.77 -0.31 -5.62
N SER A 159 3.43 -1.43 -5.32
CA SER A 159 3.68 -1.81 -3.92
C SER A 159 4.38 -0.70 -3.12
N LEU A 160 5.36 -0.03 -3.72
CA LEU A 160 6.07 1.08 -3.08
C LEU A 160 5.12 2.25 -2.77
N THR A 161 4.26 2.62 -3.71
CA THR A 161 3.25 3.68 -3.52
C THR A 161 2.29 3.31 -2.39
N LEU A 162 1.78 2.07 -2.40
CA LEU A 162 0.83 1.60 -1.39
C LEU A 162 1.46 1.55 0.02
N GLU A 163 2.72 1.12 0.12
CA GLU A 163 3.46 1.13 1.39
C GLU A 163 3.64 2.54 1.93
N MET A 164 3.98 3.50 1.06
CA MET A 164 4.08 4.91 1.45
C MET A 164 2.73 5.46 1.97
N LEU A 165 1.62 5.08 1.32
CA LEU A 165 0.29 5.52 1.75
C LEU A 165 -0.14 4.88 3.08
N ILE A 166 0.21 3.61 3.32
CA ILE A 166 0.01 2.94 4.62
C ILE A 166 0.84 3.63 5.71
N ASP A 167 2.13 3.87 5.45
CA ASP A 167 3.04 4.54 6.39
C ASP A 167 2.56 5.96 6.76
N ASN A 168 1.93 6.64 5.80
CA ASN A 168 1.35 7.98 5.98
C ASN A 168 -0.05 7.96 6.63
N ASN A 169 -0.62 6.78 6.94
CA ASN A 169 -2.02 6.61 7.37
C ASN A 169 -3.05 7.20 6.37
N GLU A 170 -2.71 7.21 5.09
CA GLU A 170 -3.61 7.65 4.01
C GLU A 170 -4.52 6.52 3.51
N LEU A 171 -4.15 5.26 3.79
CA LEU A 171 -4.96 4.06 3.58
C LEU A 171 -5.29 3.40 4.92
N ASP A 172 -6.48 2.84 5.00
CA ASP A 172 -6.92 2.04 6.16
C ASP A 172 -6.44 0.59 6.00
N LEU A 173 -6.51 0.04 4.79
CA LEU A 173 -6.04 -1.29 4.40
C LEU A 173 -5.39 -1.27 3.03
N ALA A 174 -4.44 -2.16 2.79
CA ALA A 174 -3.91 -2.43 1.46
C ALA A 174 -3.82 -3.94 1.18
N LEU A 175 -4.28 -4.33 -0.01
CA LEU A 175 -4.15 -5.69 -0.54
C LEU A 175 -2.82 -5.82 -1.27
N MET A 176 -1.90 -6.60 -0.73
CA MET A 176 -0.51 -6.62 -1.17
C MET A 176 0.09 -8.04 -1.12
N HIS A 177 1.31 -8.16 -1.61
CA HIS A 177 2.12 -9.36 -1.45
C HIS A 177 3.40 -9.06 -0.66
N LEU A 178 3.89 -10.04 0.07
CA LEU A 178 5.18 -9.97 0.75
C LEU A 178 6.37 -10.03 -0.24
N PRO A 179 7.55 -9.54 0.15
CA PRO A 179 7.89 -8.86 1.41
C PRO A 179 7.42 -7.40 1.44
N LEU A 180 7.18 -6.85 2.64
CA LEU A 180 6.99 -5.41 2.84
C LEU A 180 8.35 -4.75 3.06
N LEU A 181 8.48 -3.50 2.60
CA LEU A 181 9.67 -2.67 2.82
C LEU A 181 9.42 -1.57 3.86
N CYS A 182 8.14 -1.28 4.19
CA CYS A 182 7.78 -0.30 5.21
C CYS A 182 7.94 -0.89 6.62
N GLU A 183 8.44 -0.07 7.55
CA GLU A 183 8.73 -0.48 8.94
C GLU A 183 7.53 -0.33 9.88
N HIS A 184 6.54 0.50 9.50
CA HIS A 184 5.41 0.88 10.37
C HIS A 184 4.07 0.25 9.94
N ALA A 185 4.13 -0.86 9.23
CA ALA A 185 2.96 -1.61 8.82
C ALA A 185 2.90 -3.00 9.46
N VAL A 186 1.69 -3.45 9.72
CA VAL A 186 1.38 -4.81 10.13
C VAL A 186 0.63 -5.48 8.99
N TYR A 187 0.79 -6.78 8.85
CA TYR A 187 0.03 -7.53 7.86
C TYR A 187 -0.65 -8.75 8.45
N THR A 188 -1.76 -9.11 7.85
CA THR A 188 -2.43 -10.38 8.06
C THR A 188 -2.29 -11.23 6.80
N ARG A 189 -1.66 -12.39 6.94
CA ARG A 189 -1.52 -13.36 5.83
C ARG A 189 -2.91 -13.87 5.42
N VAL A 190 -3.11 -13.98 4.11
CA VAL A 190 -4.33 -14.54 3.52
C VAL A 190 -4.03 -15.89 2.88
N SER A 191 -3.16 -15.94 1.88
CA SER A 191 -2.82 -17.17 1.17
C SER A 191 -1.44 -17.08 0.53
N ASP A 192 -0.93 -18.22 0.06
CA ASP A 192 0.22 -18.26 -0.84
C ASP A 192 -0.27 -18.55 -2.26
N ASP A 193 0.25 -17.77 -3.21
CA ASP A 193 0.00 -17.96 -4.64
C ASP A 193 1.27 -18.51 -5.30
N ARG A 194 1.13 -19.62 -6.02
CA ARG A 194 2.26 -20.22 -6.75
C ARG A 194 2.58 -19.41 -7.99
N TYR A 195 3.85 -19.40 -8.33
CA TYR A 195 4.28 -18.91 -9.64
C TYR A 195 4.43 -20.07 -10.60
N VAL A 196 3.91 -19.89 -11.79
CA VAL A 196 4.05 -20.82 -12.90
C VAL A 196 4.97 -20.23 -13.97
N MET A 197 5.68 -21.09 -14.66
CA MET A 197 6.38 -20.75 -15.91
C MET A 197 5.40 -20.90 -17.07
N ALA A 198 5.22 -19.83 -17.85
CA ALA A 198 4.33 -19.78 -19.00
C ALA A 198 5.14 -19.77 -20.29
N ILE A 199 4.84 -20.71 -21.18
CA ILE A 199 5.57 -20.97 -22.44
C ILE A 199 4.54 -21.19 -23.54
N ALA A 200 4.84 -20.79 -24.78
CA ALA A 200 4.03 -21.16 -25.93
C ALA A 200 3.86 -22.68 -26.01
N LYS A 201 2.65 -23.16 -26.26
CA LYS A 201 2.31 -24.59 -26.22
C LYS A 201 3.18 -25.44 -27.19
N ASP A 202 3.54 -24.85 -28.31
CA ASP A 202 4.34 -25.52 -29.34
C ASP A 202 5.85 -25.47 -29.09
N ASN A 203 6.30 -24.80 -28.03
CA ASN A 203 7.74 -24.73 -27.71
C ASN A 203 8.27 -26.11 -27.34
N PRO A 204 9.42 -26.54 -27.90
CA PRO A 204 9.96 -27.88 -27.64
C PRO A 204 10.23 -28.22 -26.18
N LEU A 205 10.43 -27.21 -25.29
CA LEU A 205 10.65 -27.42 -23.86
C LEU A 205 9.44 -28.07 -23.18
N THR A 206 8.22 -27.85 -23.68
CA THR A 206 7.00 -28.42 -23.12
C THR A 206 7.02 -29.95 -23.05
N ARG A 207 7.76 -30.59 -23.97
CA ARG A 207 7.93 -32.06 -24.04
C ARG A 207 8.77 -32.62 -22.90
N LYS A 208 9.51 -31.77 -22.17
CA LYS A 208 10.36 -32.18 -21.02
C LYS A 208 9.61 -32.08 -19.69
N ALA A 209 8.35 -31.68 -19.73
CA ALA A 209 7.52 -31.59 -18.55
C ALA A 209 7.12 -32.96 -18.01
N TYR A 210 6.89 -33.06 -16.72
CA TYR A 210 6.51 -34.28 -16.04
C TYR A 210 5.37 -34.05 -15.06
N SER A 211 4.60 -35.09 -14.78
CA SER A 211 3.48 -35.01 -13.86
C SER A 211 3.90 -35.36 -12.41
N LYS A 212 3.21 -34.73 -11.46
CA LYS A 212 3.21 -35.15 -10.05
C LYS A 212 1.80 -35.39 -9.56
N PRO A 213 1.53 -36.43 -8.76
CA PRO A 213 0.20 -36.69 -8.21
C PRO A 213 -0.30 -35.49 -7.37
N GLY A 214 -1.57 -35.13 -7.54
CA GLY A 214 -2.21 -34.08 -6.74
C GLY A 214 -2.00 -32.66 -7.25
N PHE A 215 -1.36 -32.45 -8.41
CA PHE A 215 -1.16 -31.13 -9.01
C PHE A 215 -1.93 -30.98 -10.33
N ALA A 216 -2.47 -29.78 -10.56
CA ALA A 216 -3.26 -29.47 -11.74
C ALA A 216 -2.41 -29.27 -13.00
N HIS A 217 -1.21 -28.72 -12.86
CA HIS A 217 -0.26 -28.50 -13.97
C HIS A 217 0.92 -29.45 -13.89
N LEU A 218 1.54 -29.70 -15.04
CA LEU A 218 2.81 -30.41 -15.12
C LEU A 218 3.93 -29.56 -14.52
N PHE A 219 5.01 -30.22 -14.11
CA PHE A 219 6.23 -29.57 -13.64
C PHE A 219 7.24 -29.46 -14.78
N LEU A 220 7.97 -28.36 -14.79
CA LEU A 220 9.09 -28.16 -15.71
C LEU A 220 10.25 -27.51 -14.94
N ASP A 221 11.45 -28.08 -15.10
CA ASP A 221 12.64 -27.50 -14.51
C ASP A 221 13.05 -26.23 -15.25
N PRO A 222 13.03 -25.04 -14.62
CA PRO A 222 13.41 -23.80 -15.26
C PRO A 222 14.86 -23.81 -15.76
N ALA A 223 15.76 -24.59 -15.18
CA ALA A 223 17.15 -24.72 -15.64
C ALA A 223 17.25 -25.16 -17.12
N LEU A 224 16.25 -25.88 -17.62
CA LEU A 224 16.17 -26.27 -19.04
C LEU A 224 15.93 -25.08 -19.99
N ALA A 225 15.53 -23.92 -19.46
CA ALA A 225 15.26 -22.72 -20.22
C ALA A 225 16.47 -21.77 -20.33
N ALA A 226 17.68 -22.18 -19.94
CA ALA A 226 18.86 -21.31 -19.91
C ALA A 226 19.18 -20.62 -21.25
N GLU A 227 18.91 -21.29 -22.38
CA GLU A 227 19.15 -20.74 -23.71
C GLU A 227 17.95 -20.00 -24.32
N GLN A 228 16.82 -19.95 -23.59
CA GLN A 228 15.60 -19.31 -24.09
C GLN A 228 15.62 -17.79 -23.86
N GLN A 229 14.76 -17.09 -24.61
CA GLN A 229 14.49 -15.69 -24.38
C GLN A 229 13.44 -15.53 -23.28
N PHE A 230 13.59 -14.51 -22.43
CA PHE A 230 12.66 -14.22 -21.36
C PHE A 230 11.93 -12.89 -21.57
N ILE A 231 10.68 -12.86 -21.12
CA ILE A 231 9.85 -11.68 -20.99
C ILE A 231 9.64 -11.46 -19.51
N LEU A 232 10.18 -10.38 -18.97
CA LEU A 232 10.18 -10.14 -17.52
C LEU A 232 9.48 -8.83 -17.18
N ALA A 233 9.10 -8.69 -15.94
CA ALA A 233 8.62 -7.42 -15.41
C ALA A 233 9.77 -6.41 -15.25
N HIS A 234 9.45 -5.11 -15.14
CA HIS A 234 10.47 -4.10 -14.84
C HIS A 234 11.15 -4.36 -13.48
N PRO A 235 12.44 -4.01 -13.31
CA PRO A 235 13.22 -4.34 -12.11
C PRO A 235 12.62 -3.88 -10.78
N GLN A 236 11.86 -2.76 -10.79
CA GLN A 236 11.24 -2.21 -9.57
C GLN A 236 9.97 -2.95 -9.15
N GLN A 237 9.42 -3.85 -9.97
CA GLN A 237 8.18 -4.55 -9.66
C GLN A 237 8.44 -5.81 -8.82
N ARG A 238 7.54 -6.10 -7.89
CA ARG A 238 7.65 -7.30 -7.02
C ARG A 238 7.58 -8.60 -7.81
N VAL A 239 6.75 -8.67 -8.82
CA VAL A 239 6.67 -9.83 -9.74
C VAL A 239 8.04 -10.12 -10.38
N ARG A 240 8.88 -9.09 -10.63
CA ARG A 240 10.25 -9.27 -11.12
C ARG A 240 11.15 -9.90 -10.05
N GLN A 241 11.02 -9.51 -8.80
CA GLN A 241 11.83 -10.08 -7.71
C GLN A 241 11.62 -11.59 -7.57
N ILE A 242 10.37 -12.07 -7.78
CA ILE A 242 10.07 -13.50 -7.77
C ILE A 242 10.71 -14.19 -8.98
N SER A 243 10.56 -13.62 -10.17
CA SER A 243 11.18 -14.16 -11.40
C SER A 243 12.71 -14.24 -11.27
N ASP A 244 13.35 -13.19 -10.75
CA ASP A 244 14.80 -13.16 -10.53
C ASP A 244 15.24 -14.18 -9.48
N ARG A 245 14.43 -14.44 -8.44
CA ARG A 245 14.69 -15.49 -7.45
C ARG A 245 14.65 -16.87 -8.09
N ILE A 246 13.63 -17.17 -8.88
CA ILE A 246 13.49 -18.42 -9.61
C ILE A 246 14.69 -18.63 -10.54
N LEU A 247 15.03 -17.63 -11.34
CA LEU A 247 16.15 -17.69 -12.29
C LEU A 247 17.49 -17.88 -11.58
N ARG A 248 17.71 -17.19 -10.45
CA ARG A 248 18.90 -17.34 -9.63
C ARG A 248 19.04 -18.76 -9.07
N HIS A 249 17.96 -19.31 -8.53
CA HIS A 249 17.97 -20.69 -8.02
C HIS A 249 18.14 -21.72 -9.14
N ALA A 250 17.73 -21.39 -10.36
CA ALA A 250 17.96 -22.21 -11.54
C ALA A 250 19.37 -22.04 -12.14
N GLY A 251 20.20 -21.13 -11.60
CA GLY A 251 21.52 -20.83 -12.14
C GLY A 251 21.50 -20.12 -13.51
N ILE A 252 20.41 -19.41 -13.83
CA ILE A 252 20.22 -18.77 -15.13
C ILE A 252 20.51 -17.26 -15.04
N VAL A 253 21.34 -16.78 -15.95
CA VAL A 253 21.40 -15.36 -16.32
C VAL A 253 20.47 -15.15 -17.51
N PRO A 254 19.30 -14.47 -17.34
CA PRO A 254 18.28 -14.45 -18.35
C PRO A 254 18.70 -13.65 -19.60
N LYS A 255 18.41 -14.19 -20.77
CA LYS A 255 18.46 -13.45 -22.05
C LYS A 255 17.14 -12.70 -22.20
N ILE A 256 17.07 -11.46 -21.65
CA ILE A 256 15.83 -10.68 -21.66
C ILE A 256 15.57 -10.13 -23.05
N ARG A 257 14.45 -10.51 -23.64
CA ARG A 257 13.97 -10.01 -24.93
C ARG A 257 13.10 -8.78 -24.78
N LEU A 258 12.21 -8.78 -23.77
CA LEU A 258 11.26 -7.71 -23.52
C LEU A 258 11.09 -7.52 -22.02
N GLU A 259 10.86 -6.28 -21.62
CA GLU A 259 10.39 -5.92 -20.29
C GLU A 259 9.04 -5.21 -20.39
N THR A 260 8.12 -5.51 -19.48
CA THR A 260 6.78 -4.92 -19.44
C THR A 260 6.29 -4.74 -18.01
N SER A 261 5.47 -3.72 -17.76
CA SER A 261 4.82 -3.51 -16.46
C SER A 261 3.60 -4.41 -16.23
N SER A 262 3.08 -5.05 -17.28
CA SER A 262 1.84 -5.83 -17.27
C SER A 262 2.13 -7.32 -17.40
N VAL A 263 1.75 -8.12 -16.40
CA VAL A 263 1.81 -9.58 -16.46
C VAL A 263 0.94 -10.12 -17.59
N GLN A 264 -0.22 -9.50 -17.85
CA GLN A 264 -1.09 -9.88 -18.96
C GLN A 264 -0.40 -9.68 -20.30
N SER A 265 0.30 -8.55 -20.49
CA SER A 265 1.10 -8.33 -21.70
C SER A 265 2.23 -9.34 -21.84
N ALA A 266 2.91 -9.69 -20.73
CA ALA A 266 3.95 -10.72 -20.74
C ALA A 266 3.41 -12.08 -21.21
N LEU A 267 2.24 -12.48 -20.69
CA LEU A 267 1.55 -13.71 -21.10
C LEU A 267 1.14 -13.64 -22.59
N CYS A 268 0.63 -12.50 -23.09
CA CYS A 268 0.32 -12.32 -24.51
C CYS A 268 1.57 -12.45 -25.40
N PHE A 269 2.69 -11.90 -24.99
CA PHE A 269 3.94 -12.04 -25.73
C PHE A 269 4.44 -13.49 -25.72
N ALA A 270 4.38 -14.15 -24.56
CA ALA A 270 4.75 -15.56 -24.44
C ALA A 270 3.86 -16.48 -25.30
N SER A 271 2.54 -16.21 -25.39
CA SER A 271 1.64 -17.00 -26.24
C SER A 271 1.96 -16.88 -27.74
N ASN A 272 2.67 -15.81 -28.13
CA ASN A 272 3.18 -15.62 -29.50
C ASN A 272 4.63 -16.09 -29.71
N ASP A 273 5.15 -16.91 -28.77
CA ASP A 273 6.51 -17.47 -28.80
C ASP A 273 7.62 -16.42 -28.83
N LEU A 274 7.36 -15.26 -28.20
CA LEU A 274 8.39 -14.23 -28.08
C LEU A 274 9.34 -14.48 -26.92
N GLY A 275 9.06 -15.46 -26.07
CA GLY A 275 9.89 -15.85 -24.94
C GLY A 275 9.08 -16.52 -23.83
N ILE A 276 9.77 -16.86 -22.75
CA ILE A 276 9.21 -17.47 -21.55
C ILE A 276 8.93 -16.38 -20.53
N THR A 277 7.84 -16.51 -19.79
CA THR A 277 7.55 -15.62 -18.65
C THR A 277 7.13 -16.40 -17.43
N PHE A 278 7.10 -15.71 -16.29
CA PHE A 278 6.57 -16.21 -15.02
C PHE A 278 5.36 -15.40 -14.61
N ALA A 279 4.35 -16.06 -14.08
CA ALA A 279 3.14 -15.42 -13.61
C ALA A 279 2.58 -16.13 -12.37
N PRO A 280 1.83 -15.42 -11.49
CA PRO A 280 1.06 -16.08 -10.46
C PRO A 280 0.01 -17.02 -11.07
N GLU A 281 -0.24 -18.15 -10.43
CA GLU A 281 -1.26 -19.11 -10.87
C GLU A 281 -2.66 -18.50 -10.92
N SER A 282 -2.97 -17.59 -9.98
CA SER A 282 -4.23 -16.84 -9.93
C SER A 282 -4.52 -15.99 -11.16
N TYR A 283 -3.50 -15.72 -11.99
CA TYR A 283 -3.67 -14.97 -13.25
C TYR A 283 -4.18 -15.83 -14.41
N ILE A 284 -3.98 -17.16 -14.35
CA ILE A 284 -4.32 -18.05 -15.44
C ILE A 284 -5.80 -17.94 -15.85
N PRO A 285 -6.79 -17.96 -14.92
CA PRO A 285 -8.20 -17.87 -15.27
C PRO A 285 -8.59 -16.52 -15.90
N LEU A 286 -7.83 -15.46 -15.64
CA LEU A 286 -8.11 -14.12 -16.15
C LEU A 286 -7.49 -13.89 -17.55
N PHE A 287 -6.64 -14.81 -18.01
CA PHE A 287 -5.94 -14.69 -19.26
C PHE A 287 -6.66 -15.45 -20.35
N ASN A 288 -7.25 -14.71 -21.29
CA ASN A 288 -7.87 -15.25 -22.48
C ASN A 288 -7.03 -14.88 -23.70
N ALA A 289 -6.08 -15.74 -24.09
CA ALA A 289 -5.24 -15.52 -25.26
C ALA A 289 -5.84 -16.17 -26.51
N GLN A 290 -5.60 -15.55 -27.67
CA GLN A 290 -5.92 -16.15 -28.97
C GLN A 290 -5.08 -17.41 -29.27
N LYS A 291 -3.88 -17.49 -28.71
CA LYS A 291 -2.98 -18.65 -28.80
C LYS A 291 -2.79 -19.28 -27.44
N GLU A 292 -2.69 -20.61 -27.41
CA GLU A 292 -2.60 -21.35 -26.17
C GLU A 292 -1.20 -21.25 -25.53
N LEU A 293 -1.19 -21.02 -24.21
CA LEU A 293 -0.03 -21.17 -23.35
C LEU A 293 -0.05 -22.52 -22.64
N ALA A 294 1.13 -23.06 -22.41
CA ALA A 294 1.34 -24.13 -21.43
C ALA A 294 1.90 -23.52 -20.14
N TYR A 295 1.32 -23.93 -19.01
CA TYR A 295 1.71 -23.48 -17.69
C TYR A 295 2.33 -24.63 -16.92
N PHE A 296 3.45 -24.36 -16.27
CA PHE A 296 4.24 -25.37 -15.56
C PHE A 296 4.49 -24.93 -14.15
N TYR A 297 4.24 -25.82 -13.19
CA TYR A 297 4.73 -25.69 -11.83
C TYR A 297 6.25 -25.85 -11.78
N LEU A 298 6.84 -25.24 -10.79
CA LEU A 298 8.25 -25.32 -10.47
C LEU A 298 8.44 -26.08 -9.15
N GLU A 299 9.56 -26.76 -9.02
CA GLU A 299 9.91 -27.44 -7.77
C GLU A 299 10.08 -26.46 -6.62
N ASP A 300 9.79 -26.89 -5.40
CA ASP A 300 9.82 -26.04 -4.19
C ASP A 300 11.20 -25.41 -3.94
N LYS A 301 12.28 -26.05 -4.40
CA LYS A 301 13.65 -25.51 -4.34
C LYS A 301 13.83 -24.16 -5.08
N TYR A 302 12.92 -23.80 -5.97
CA TYR A 302 12.93 -22.52 -6.71
C TYR A 302 12.19 -21.42 -5.99
N GLU A 303 11.54 -21.71 -4.85
CA GLU A 303 10.76 -20.77 -4.05
C GLU A 303 9.78 -19.93 -4.91
N ALA A 304 9.12 -20.61 -5.85
CA ALA A 304 8.24 -20.01 -6.84
C ALA A 304 6.84 -19.73 -6.24
N PHE A 305 6.79 -18.85 -5.27
CA PHE A 305 5.54 -18.41 -4.63
C PHE A 305 5.70 -17.02 -4.02
N TRP A 306 4.60 -16.37 -3.78
CA TRP A 306 4.50 -15.18 -2.95
C TRP A 306 3.29 -15.23 -2.03
N THR A 307 3.35 -14.52 -0.92
CA THR A 307 2.29 -14.51 0.08
C THR A 307 1.39 -13.30 -0.15
N PHE A 308 0.11 -13.55 -0.39
CA PHE A 308 -0.93 -12.53 -0.39
C PHE A 308 -1.31 -12.16 1.05
N CYS A 309 -1.40 -10.88 1.32
CA CYS A 309 -1.71 -10.34 2.64
C CYS A 309 -2.55 -9.06 2.57
N VAL A 310 -3.24 -8.78 3.68
CA VAL A 310 -3.86 -7.48 3.94
C VAL A 310 -2.96 -6.72 4.89
N VAL A 311 -2.55 -5.52 4.51
CA VAL A 311 -1.61 -4.66 5.22
C VAL A 311 -2.37 -3.46 5.79
N TYR A 312 -2.00 -3.02 6.99
CA TYR A 312 -2.56 -1.85 7.66
C TYR A 312 -1.54 -1.17 8.57
N PRO A 313 -1.74 0.11 8.94
CA PRO A 313 -0.81 0.84 9.78
C PRO A 313 -0.65 0.19 11.16
N GLN A 314 0.57 0.08 11.67
CA GLN A 314 0.89 -0.57 12.95
C GLN A 314 0.26 0.13 14.15
N ASN A 315 0.21 1.47 14.10
CA ASN A 315 -0.17 2.29 15.26
C ASN A 315 -1.66 2.67 15.29
N VAL A 316 -2.46 2.05 14.41
CA VAL A 316 -3.90 2.32 14.29
C VAL A 316 -4.66 1.01 14.42
N THR A 317 -5.61 0.96 15.34
CA THR A 317 -6.54 -0.17 15.40
C THR A 317 -7.50 -0.10 14.20
N PRO A 318 -7.59 -1.13 13.36
CA PRO A 318 -8.53 -1.12 12.26
C PRO A 318 -9.97 -0.93 12.74
N SER A 319 -10.71 -0.05 12.08
CA SER A 319 -12.14 0.19 12.36
C SER A 319 -12.98 -1.07 12.16
N THR A 320 -14.20 -1.11 12.68
CA THR A 320 -15.09 -2.27 12.52
C THR A 320 -15.34 -2.63 11.05
N PRO A 321 -15.59 -1.68 10.11
CA PRO A 321 -15.64 -1.99 8.69
C PRO A 321 -14.33 -2.55 8.13
N ALA A 322 -13.19 -1.99 8.55
CA ALA A 322 -11.87 -2.49 8.10
C ALA A 322 -11.61 -3.93 8.59
N ARG A 323 -11.92 -4.23 9.85
CA ARG A 323 -11.84 -5.60 10.40
C ARG A 323 -12.73 -6.58 9.66
N PHE A 324 -13.97 -6.17 9.34
CA PHE A 324 -14.88 -7.01 8.56
C PHE A 324 -14.31 -7.26 7.16
N PHE A 325 -13.82 -6.23 6.46
CA PHE A 325 -13.21 -6.39 5.14
C PHE A 325 -12.03 -7.37 5.17
N LEU A 326 -11.16 -7.26 6.18
CA LEU A 326 -10.02 -8.15 6.39
C LEU A 326 -10.48 -9.60 6.62
N GLN A 327 -11.45 -9.81 7.53
CA GLN A 327 -12.00 -11.15 7.83
C GLN A 327 -12.67 -11.77 6.60
N GLU A 328 -13.40 -10.97 5.84
CA GLU A 328 -14.07 -11.44 4.62
C GLU A 328 -13.07 -11.79 3.53
N THR A 329 -11.99 -11.01 3.39
CA THR A 329 -10.87 -11.35 2.49
C THR A 329 -10.23 -12.68 2.89
N GLN A 330 -9.97 -12.89 4.19
CA GLN A 330 -9.44 -14.17 4.67
C GLN A 330 -10.42 -15.33 4.44
N ARG A 331 -11.72 -15.11 4.66
CA ARG A 331 -12.75 -16.14 4.47
C ARG A 331 -12.86 -16.60 3.00
N LEU A 332 -12.76 -15.65 2.06
CA LEU A 332 -12.92 -15.93 0.63
C LEU A 332 -11.62 -16.43 -0.01
N PHE A 333 -10.48 -15.93 0.40
CA PHE A 333 -9.19 -16.16 -0.25
C PHE A 333 -8.14 -16.85 0.66
N GLY A 334 -8.43 -17.08 1.94
CA GLY A 334 -7.56 -17.80 2.86
C GLY A 334 -7.55 -19.30 2.54
N ARG A 335 -6.42 -19.78 1.98
CA ARG A 335 -6.16 -21.19 1.67
C ARG A 335 -4.82 -21.62 2.26
#